data_e078e1155062b876fba0d5aba46e8010
#
_entry.id   e078e1155062b876fba0d5aba46e8010
#
_cell.length_a   1.000
_cell.length_b   1.000
_cell.length_c   1.000
_cell.angle_alpha   90.00
_cell.angle_beta   90.00
_cell.angle_gamma   90.00
#
_symmetry.space_group_name_H-M   'P 1'
#
loop_
_entity.id
_entity.type
_entity.pdbx_description
1 polymer ?
#
loop_
_entity_poly.entity_id
_entity_poly.type
_entity_poly.pdbx_seq_one_letter_code
_entity_poly.pdbx_strand_id
1 'polypeptide(L)'
;KVDQADQSILNMVFENNWLELPFDFNHVVLHSHFTNYQIPNGQSYPKVIHYLSHRKPWFPLAAQTYRDVWWFYAQLDWSEVSENIVLEPLRETMIYPNGRPFTCLIHTSMAEIPHLEDFIRALPQVNFKIAARVHVADSLARLIRYSNVTVYSGISELHGLDDELTMTSNVLLDINPGEKTIEILDRFSRAPKPILAFQDLKSTEHGQRLFARENWQELAGDIDKIRKGQD
;
A
#
# COMPACT_ATOMS: atom_id res chain seq x y z
N LYS A 1 -35.58 14.09 -11.53
CA LYS A 1 -34.32 13.73 -12.19
C LYS A 1 -33.70 12.63 -11.36
N VAL A 2 -33.54 11.44 -11.92
CA VAL A 2 -32.97 10.29 -11.21
C VAL A 2 -31.46 10.36 -11.45
N ASP A 3 -30.72 10.81 -10.46
CA ASP A 3 -29.27 11.08 -10.63
C ASP A 3 -28.37 9.85 -10.48
N GLN A 4 -28.91 8.74 -9.98
CA GLN A 4 -28.17 7.48 -9.74
C GLN A 4 -28.85 6.24 -10.33
N ALA A 5 -29.46 6.39 -11.50
CA ALA A 5 -30.04 5.29 -12.31
C ALA A 5 -30.81 4.25 -11.46
N ASP A 6 -30.39 3.00 -11.51
CA ASP A 6 -31.01 1.85 -10.84
C ASP A 6 -31.05 1.99 -9.29
N GLN A 7 -30.03 2.55 -8.66
CA GLN A 7 -30.02 2.74 -7.21
C GLN A 7 -31.14 3.63 -6.71
N SER A 8 -31.43 4.72 -7.44
CA SER A 8 -32.54 5.61 -7.06
C SER A 8 -33.89 4.92 -7.18
N ILE A 9 -34.06 4.08 -8.21
CA ILE A 9 -35.30 3.30 -8.41
C ILE A 9 -35.46 2.27 -7.29
N LEU A 10 -34.40 1.52 -6.98
CA LEU A 10 -34.42 0.53 -5.90
C LEU A 10 -34.71 1.16 -4.55
N ASN A 11 -34.10 2.30 -4.24
CA ASN A 11 -34.38 3.03 -3.00
C ASN A 11 -35.83 3.51 -2.91
N MET A 12 -36.45 3.90 -4.03
CA MET A 12 -37.87 4.29 -4.05
C MET A 12 -38.80 3.10 -3.86
N VAL A 13 -38.48 1.95 -4.53
CA VAL A 13 -39.34 0.75 -4.48
C VAL A 13 -39.26 0.06 -3.12
N PHE A 14 -38.08 0.05 -2.51
CA PHE A 14 -37.82 -0.64 -1.24
C PHE A 14 -37.67 0.33 -0.05
N GLU A 15 -38.24 1.54 -0.15
CA GLU A 15 -38.19 2.52 0.92
C GLU A 15 -38.64 1.89 2.25
N ASN A 16 -37.78 1.94 3.26
CA ASN A 16 -37.97 1.33 4.58
C ASN A 16 -38.21 -0.21 4.59
N ASN A 17 -37.95 -0.91 3.48
CA ASN A 17 -38.12 -2.35 3.36
C ASN A 17 -36.85 -3.00 2.79
N TRP A 18 -35.72 -2.73 3.41
CA TRP A 18 -34.40 -3.31 3.06
C TRP A 18 -33.68 -3.76 4.30
N LEU A 19 -32.86 -4.80 4.13
CA LEU A 19 -32.02 -5.35 5.19
C LEU A 19 -30.66 -4.68 5.16
N GLU A 20 -30.26 -4.05 6.27
CA GLU A 20 -28.91 -3.54 6.44
C GLU A 20 -27.94 -4.72 6.62
N LEU A 21 -26.94 -4.81 5.73
CA LEU A 21 -25.87 -5.78 5.84
C LEU A 21 -24.74 -5.22 6.71
N PRO A 22 -24.01 -6.07 7.44
CA PRO A 22 -22.77 -5.65 8.11
C PRO A 22 -21.79 -5.00 7.14
N PHE A 23 -21.02 -4.03 7.63
CA PHE A 23 -20.13 -3.21 6.81
C PHE A 23 -19.10 -4.01 6.00
N ASP A 24 -18.71 -5.19 6.48
CA ASP A 24 -17.77 -6.11 5.80
C ASP A 24 -18.35 -6.74 4.52
N PHE A 25 -19.67 -6.67 4.27
CA PHE A 25 -20.31 -7.13 3.02
C PHE A 25 -20.34 -6.09 1.91
N ASN A 26 -19.99 -4.86 2.19
CA ASN A 26 -19.84 -3.81 1.17
C ASN A 26 -18.81 -2.80 1.61
N HIS A 27 -17.59 -3.27 1.83
CA HIS A 27 -16.49 -2.39 2.19
C HIS A 27 -16.09 -1.53 0.99
N VAL A 28 -16.60 -0.33 0.95
CA VAL A 28 -16.31 0.65 -0.09
C VAL A 28 -14.96 1.29 0.21
N VAL A 29 -13.97 1.01 -0.63
CA VAL A 29 -12.58 1.44 -0.43
C VAL A 29 -12.41 2.96 -0.21
N LEU A 30 -13.24 3.78 -0.88
CA LEU A 30 -13.23 5.23 -0.66
C LEU A 30 -13.93 5.65 0.65
N HIS A 31 -14.85 4.86 1.18
CA HIS A 31 -15.60 5.21 2.39
C HIS A 31 -14.81 4.97 3.68
N SER A 32 -13.82 4.11 3.67
CA SER A 32 -12.92 3.95 4.83
C SER A 32 -12.24 5.26 5.21
N HIS A 33 -12.04 6.13 4.23
CA HIS A 33 -11.56 7.50 4.41
C HIS A 33 -12.54 8.41 5.20
N PHE A 34 -13.86 8.25 4.99
CA PHE A 34 -14.86 9.08 5.65
C PHE A 34 -15.34 8.55 7.00
N THR A 35 -15.19 7.26 7.23
CA THR A 35 -15.74 6.59 8.42
C THR A 35 -14.71 6.30 9.50
N ASN A 36 -13.41 6.60 9.29
CA ASN A 36 -12.31 6.17 10.15
C ASN A 36 -12.36 4.65 10.47
N TYR A 37 -12.98 3.87 9.60
CA TYR A 37 -13.09 2.43 9.78
C TYR A 37 -11.72 1.80 9.58
N GLN A 38 -11.08 1.48 10.68
CA GLN A 38 -9.89 0.63 10.71
C GLN A 38 -10.35 -0.81 10.89
N ILE A 39 -9.86 -1.71 10.05
CA ILE A 39 -10.00 -3.14 10.32
C ILE A 39 -9.18 -3.40 11.59
N PRO A 40 -9.80 -3.84 12.70
CA PRO A 40 -9.06 -4.13 13.91
C PRO A 40 -7.99 -5.18 13.64
N ASN A 41 -6.80 -4.98 14.22
CA ASN A 41 -5.69 -5.91 14.08
C ASN A 41 -6.14 -7.35 14.34
N GLY A 42 -5.89 -8.25 13.38
CA GLY A 42 -6.22 -9.67 13.48
C GLY A 42 -7.60 -10.07 12.98
N GLN A 43 -8.40 -9.16 12.42
CA GLN A 43 -9.64 -9.52 11.75
C GLN A 43 -9.40 -9.97 10.31
N SER A 44 -10.33 -10.79 9.82
CA SER A 44 -10.38 -11.23 8.43
C SER A 44 -10.58 -10.03 7.49
N TYR A 45 -10.12 -10.17 6.25
CA TYR A 45 -10.44 -9.22 5.18
C TYR A 45 -11.96 -9.02 5.05
N PRO A 46 -12.41 -7.84 4.57
CA PRO A 46 -13.83 -7.64 4.26
C PRO A 46 -14.35 -8.73 3.34
N LYS A 47 -15.59 -9.17 3.55
CA LYS A 47 -16.21 -10.23 2.74
C LYS A 47 -16.45 -9.78 1.31
N VAL A 48 -16.79 -8.51 1.12
CA VAL A 48 -16.95 -7.87 -0.20
C VAL A 48 -16.22 -6.56 -0.21
N ILE A 49 -15.23 -6.42 -1.09
CA ILE A 49 -14.49 -5.18 -1.31
C ILE A 49 -15.02 -4.51 -2.57
N HIS A 50 -15.49 -3.27 -2.42
CA HIS A 50 -16.09 -2.51 -3.49
C HIS A 50 -15.18 -1.36 -3.92
N TYR A 51 -14.54 -1.48 -5.07
CA TYR A 51 -13.71 -0.45 -5.66
C TYR A 51 -14.57 0.52 -6.49
N LEU A 52 -14.87 1.67 -5.93
CA LEU A 52 -15.57 2.76 -6.62
C LEU A 52 -14.64 3.54 -7.54
N SER A 53 -15.25 4.35 -8.43
CA SER A 53 -14.59 5.28 -9.35
C SER A 53 -13.73 4.64 -10.44
N HIS A 54 -13.01 5.47 -11.18
CA HIS A 54 -12.08 5.08 -12.25
C HIS A 54 -10.74 4.52 -11.74
N ARG A 55 -10.42 4.71 -10.46
CA ARG A 55 -9.20 4.18 -9.84
C ARG A 55 -9.41 2.73 -9.44
N LYS A 56 -9.20 1.81 -10.36
CA LYS A 56 -9.40 0.38 -10.12
C LYS A 56 -8.09 -0.33 -9.77
N PRO A 57 -8.12 -1.40 -8.94
CA PRO A 57 -6.91 -2.06 -8.44
C PRO A 57 -6.05 -2.70 -9.52
N TRP A 58 -6.61 -3.00 -10.68
CA TRP A 58 -5.88 -3.55 -11.82
C TRP A 58 -5.07 -2.53 -12.62
N PHE A 59 -5.25 -1.22 -12.39
CA PHE A 59 -4.38 -0.24 -13.02
C PHE A 59 -3.01 -0.22 -12.34
N PRO A 60 -1.92 -0.22 -13.12
CA PRO A 60 -0.56 -0.36 -12.59
C PRO A 60 -0.17 0.71 -11.56
N LEU A 61 -0.74 1.91 -11.66
CA LEU A 61 -0.44 3.06 -10.80
C LEU A 61 -1.59 3.41 -9.84
N ALA A 62 -2.56 2.51 -9.65
CA ALA A 62 -3.71 2.82 -8.81
C ALA A 62 -3.32 2.85 -7.33
N ALA A 63 -3.62 3.97 -6.67
CA ALA A 63 -3.52 4.11 -5.23
C ALA A 63 -4.80 3.57 -4.58
N GLN A 64 -4.86 2.27 -4.35
CA GLN A 64 -6.00 1.58 -3.74
C GLN A 64 -5.55 0.64 -2.64
N THR A 65 -6.31 0.60 -1.54
CA THR A 65 -6.18 -0.39 -0.49
C THR A 65 -6.59 -1.78 -0.99
N TYR A 66 -6.13 -2.83 -0.35
CA TYR A 66 -6.42 -4.24 -0.71
C TYR A 66 -6.10 -4.60 -2.17
N ARG A 67 -5.16 -3.91 -2.79
CA ARG A 67 -4.76 -4.17 -4.17
C ARG A 67 -4.17 -5.57 -4.34
N ASP A 68 -3.41 -6.03 -3.37
CA ASP A 68 -2.84 -7.38 -3.29
C ASP A 68 -3.94 -8.46 -3.20
N VAL A 69 -5.02 -8.20 -2.48
CA VAL A 69 -6.20 -9.09 -2.43
C VAL A 69 -6.82 -9.24 -3.81
N TRP A 70 -7.01 -8.13 -4.52
CA TRP A 70 -7.57 -8.18 -5.87
C TRP A 70 -6.69 -8.98 -6.83
N TRP A 71 -5.36 -8.75 -6.80
CA TRP A 71 -4.42 -9.47 -7.65
C TRP A 71 -4.31 -10.94 -7.30
N PHE A 72 -4.46 -11.31 -6.02
CA PHE A 72 -4.55 -12.70 -5.61
C PHE A 72 -5.72 -13.40 -6.32
N TYR A 73 -6.93 -12.85 -6.23
CA TYR A 73 -8.09 -13.43 -6.90
C TYR A 73 -8.03 -13.40 -8.43
N ALA A 74 -7.43 -12.36 -9.00
CA ALA A 74 -7.30 -12.21 -10.45
C ALA A 74 -6.36 -13.24 -11.10
N GLN A 75 -5.52 -13.89 -10.32
CA GLN A 75 -4.56 -14.90 -10.79
C GLN A 75 -5.04 -16.34 -10.58
N LEU A 76 -6.15 -16.53 -9.87
CA LEU A 76 -6.69 -17.86 -9.61
C LEU A 76 -7.43 -18.40 -10.85
N ASP A 77 -7.27 -19.69 -11.11
CA ASP A 77 -8.12 -20.39 -12.04
C ASP A 77 -9.51 -20.60 -11.46
N TRP A 78 -10.52 -20.72 -12.33
CA TRP A 78 -11.92 -20.92 -11.90
C TRP A 78 -12.08 -22.19 -11.04
N SER A 79 -11.35 -23.26 -11.32
CA SER A 79 -11.34 -24.48 -10.51
C SER A 79 -10.87 -24.24 -9.09
N GLU A 80 -9.82 -23.41 -8.91
CA GLU A 80 -9.30 -23.04 -7.59
C GLU A 80 -10.33 -22.22 -6.81
N VAL A 81 -11.03 -21.29 -7.49
CA VAL A 81 -12.10 -20.50 -6.88
C VAL A 81 -13.27 -21.40 -6.44
N SER A 82 -13.68 -22.35 -7.27
CA SER A 82 -14.85 -23.20 -6.98
C SER A 82 -14.59 -24.26 -5.92
N GLU A 83 -13.37 -24.76 -5.80
CA GLU A 83 -13.05 -25.88 -4.90
C GLU A 83 -12.60 -25.43 -3.51
N ASN A 84 -11.89 -24.30 -3.39
CA ASN A 84 -11.15 -23.98 -2.17
C ASN A 84 -11.54 -22.65 -1.49
N ILE A 85 -12.17 -21.71 -2.19
CA ILE A 85 -12.29 -20.32 -1.70
C ILE A 85 -13.69 -19.96 -1.21
N VAL A 86 -14.70 -20.68 -1.64
CA VAL A 86 -16.12 -20.33 -1.37
C VAL A 86 -16.52 -20.45 0.10
N LEU A 87 -15.77 -21.18 0.91
CA LEU A 87 -16.18 -21.52 2.28
C LEU A 87 -15.29 -21.01 3.40
N GLU A 88 -14.09 -20.49 3.10
CA GLU A 88 -13.21 -19.96 4.14
C GLU A 88 -12.98 -18.45 4.00
N PRO A 89 -12.96 -17.69 5.12
CA PRO A 89 -12.57 -16.30 5.09
C PRO A 89 -11.13 -16.18 4.55
N LEU A 90 -10.92 -15.25 3.60
CA LEU A 90 -9.59 -14.97 3.08
C LEU A 90 -8.64 -14.61 4.24
N ARG A 91 -7.53 -15.32 4.31
CA ARG A 91 -6.46 -15.08 5.29
C ARG A 91 -5.20 -14.58 4.60
N GLU A 92 -4.41 -13.83 5.31
CA GLU A 92 -3.13 -13.34 4.83
C GLU A 92 -2.21 -14.47 4.35
N THR A 93 -2.22 -15.61 5.04
CA THR A 93 -1.46 -16.82 4.68
C THR A 93 -1.84 -17.42 3.34
N MET A 94 -3.03 -17.14 2.83
CA MET A 94 -3.45 -17.58 1.49
C MET A 94 -2.81 -16.67 0.41
N ILE A 95 -2.74 -15.37 0.68
CA ILE A 95 -2.12 -14.39 -0.23
C ILE A 95 -0.59 -14.53 -0.20
N TYR A 96 -0.04 -14.78 0.97
CA TYR A 96 1.40 -14.88 1.23
C TYR A 96 1.74 -16.18 1.96
N PRO A 97 1.74 -17.34 1.28
CA PRO A 97 1.96 -18.65 1.92
C PRO A 97 3.34 -18.78 2.58
N ASN A 98 4.32 -18.01 2.10
CA ASN A 98 5.68 -17.96 2.66
C ASN A 98 5.91 -16.74 3.56
N GLY A 99 4.85 -16.10 4.03
CA GLY A 99 4.90 -14.82 4.74
C GLY A 99 4.98 -13.62 3.79
N ARG A 100 4.66 -12.44 4.31
CA ARG A 100 4.78 -11.20 3.51
C ARG A 100 6.23 -10.97 3.08
N PRO A 101 6.48 -10.59 1.82
CA PRO A 101 7.82 -10.25 1.38
C PRO A 101 8.34 -9.02 2.14
N PHE A 102 9.62 -9.01 2.44
CA PHE A 102 10.26 -7.85 3.06
C PHE A 102 10.11 -6.62 2.17
N THR A 103 9.56 -5.55 2.73
CA THR A 103 9.09 -4.38 1.96
C THR A 103 9.69 -3.09 2.50
N CYS A 104 10.27 -2.30 1.61
CA CYS A 104 10.66 -0.92 1.83
C CYS A 104 9.58 0.04 1.29
N LEU A 105 9.15 0.99 2.12
CA LEU A 105 8.25 2.07 1.71
C LEU A 105 9.06 3.32 1.38
N ILE A 106 8.76 3.95 0.27
CA ILE A 106 9.23 5.29 -0.10
C ILE A 106 8.00 6.18 -0.26
N HIS A 107 7.92 7.25 0.54
CA HIS A 107 6.88 8.25 0.41
C HIS A 107 7.46 9.49 -0.26
N THR A 108 6.87 9.97 -1.36
CA THR A 108 7.47 11.04 -2.16
C THR A 108 6.48 12.01 -2.78
N SER A 109 6.89 13.27 -2.88
CA SER A 109 6.27 14.29 -3.73
C SER A 109 7.13 14.61 -4.97
N MET A 110 8.25 13.89 -5.17
CA MET A 110 9.22 14.16 -6.22
C MET A 110 9.10 13.19 -7.38
N ALA A 111 9.45 13.68 -8.58
CA ALA A 111 9.52 12.88 -9.80
C ALA A 111 10.78 12.00 -9.86
N GLU A 112 11.86 12.45 -9.23
CA GLU A 112 13.16 11.78 -9.23
C GLU A 112 13.64 11.57 -7.80
N ILE A 113 14.09 10.38 -7.51
CA ILE A 113 14.60 9.97 -6.20
C ILE A 113 16.03 9.46 -6.42
N PRO A 114 17.03 10.04 -5.75
CA PRO A 114 18.41 9.62 -5.90
C PRO A 114 18.60 8.13 -5.59
N HIS A 115 19.33 7.43 -6.45
CA HIS A 115 19.70 6.02 -6.31
C HIS A 115 18.53 5.02 -6.20
N LEU A 116 17.27 5.45 -6.39
CA LEU A 116 16.13 4.54 -6.23
C LEU A 116 16.24 3.32 -7.16
N GLU A 117 16.56 3.52 -8.41
CA GLU A 117 16.69 2.42 -9.37
C GLU A 117 17.90 1.52 -9.04
N ASP A 118 18.97 2.09 -8.47
CA ASP A 118 20.14 1.34 -8.00
C ASP A 118 19.77 0.41 -6.84
N PHE A 119 18.98 0.90 -5.85
CA PHE A 119 18.44 0.07 -4.76
C PHE A 119 17.57 -1.07 -5.28
N ILE A 120 16.66 -0.78 -6.21
CA ILE A 120 15.75 -1.78 -6.78
C ILE A 120 16.54 -2.91 -7.45
N ARG A 121 17.59 -2.57 -8.20
CA ARG A 121 18.44 -3.55 -8.88
C ARG A 121 19.36 -4.31 -7.92
N ALA A 122 19.90 -3.65 -6.92
CA ALA A 122 20.81 -4.26 -5.95
C ALA A 122 20.08 -5.20 -4.97
N LEU A 123 18.77 -5.02 -4.76
CA LEU A 123 17.97 -5.74 -3.77
C LEU A 123 16.74 -6.39 -4.41
N PRO A 124 16.90 -7.34 -5.36
CA PRO A 124 15.77 -7.96 -6.06
C PRO A 124 14.85 -8.78 -5.13
N GLN A 125 15.33 -9.17 -3.95
CA GLN A 125 14.58 -9.88 -2.91
C GLN A 125 13.79 -8.97 -1.96
N VAL A 126 13.89 -7.65 -2.13
CA VAL A 126 13.18 -6.64 -1.35
C VAL A 126 12.09 -6.02 -2.22
N ASN A 127 10.89 -5.94 -1.72
CA ASN A 127 9.83 -5.20 -2.39
C ASN A 127 9.92 -3.71 -2.08
N PHE A 128 9.70 -2.89 -3.10
CA PHE A 128 9.67 -1.44 -2.99
C PHE A 128 8.26 -0.93 -3.27
N LYS A 129 7.64 -0.33 -2.27
CA LYS A 129 6.37 0.39 -2.41
C LYS A 129 6.68 1.88 -2.51
N ILE A 130 6.36 2.49 -3.64
CA ILE A 130 6.58 3.92 -3.89
C ILE A 130 5.23 4.62 -3.81
N ALA A 131 5.03 5.39 -2.76
CA ALA A 131 3.82 6.13 -2.48
C ALA A 131 4.00 7.59 -2.91
N ALA A 132 3.46 7.95 -4.08
CA ALA A 132 3.59 9.29 -4.65
C ALA A 132 2.34 10.13 -4.37
N ARG A 133 2.51 11.27 -3.68
CA ARG A 133 1.42 12.20 -3.34
C ARG A 133 0.81 12.93 -4.54
N VAL A 134 1.57 13.02 -5.62
CA VAL A 134 1.19 13.74 -6.85
C VAL A 134 1.07 12.77 -8.01
N HIS A 135 0.63 13.27 -9.16
CA HIS A 135 0.71 12.50 -10.39
C HIS A 135 2.14 12.05 -10.65
N VAL A 136 2.29 10.76 -10.87
CA VAL A 136 3.60 10.13 -11.05
C VAL A 136 4.19 10.58 -12.37
N ALA A 137 5.42 11.12 -12.32
CA ALA A 137 6.20 11.38 -13.51
C ALA A 137 6.57 10.06 -14.23
N ASP A 138 6.84 10.14 -15.54
CA ASP A 138 7.26 8.99 -16.34
C ASP A 138 8.46 8.25 -15.77
N SER A 139 9.36 8.97 -15.09
CA SER A 139 10.53 8.41 -14.41
C SER A 139 10.17 7.40 -13.31
N LEU A 140 9.16 7.69 -12.49
CA LEU A 140 8.67 6.76 -11.47
C LEU A 140 7.76 5.70 -12.08
N ALA A 141 6.90 6.08 -13.04
CA ALA A 141 5.99 5.14 -13.69
C ALA A 141 6.73 3.98 -14.36
N ARG A 142 7.86 4.25 -15.03
CA ARG A 142 8.67 3.21 -15.68
C ARG A 142 9.27 2.17 -14.71
N LEU A 143 9.35 2.46 -13.41
CA LEU A 143 9.89 1.52 -12.40
C LEU A 143 8.96 0.31 -12.18
N ILE A 144 7.69 0.38 -12.58
CA ILE A 144 6.77 -0.78 -12.54
C ILE A 144 7.24 -1.97 -13.40
N ARG A 145 8.22 -1.77 -14.28
CA ARG A 145 8.85 -2.85 -15.05
C ARG A 145 9.63 -3.85 -14.17
N TYR A 146 10.02 -3.44 -12.97
CA TYR A 146 10.66 -4.32 -12.00
C TYR A 146 9.60 -5.07 -11.20
N SER A 147 9.72 -6.40 -11.14
CA SER A 147 8.74 -7.28 -10.46
C SER A 147 8.62 -7.03 -8.95
N ASN A 148 9.67 -6.43 -8.37
CA ASN A 148 9.73 -6.08 -6.95
C ASN A 148 9.33 -4.61 -6.67
N VAL A 149 8.63 -3.94 -7.59
CA VAL A 149 8.20 -2.55 -7.43
C VAL A 149 6.70 -2.41 -7.59
N THR A 150 6.10 -1.70 -6.66
CA THR A 150 4.71 -1.23 -6.77
C THR A 150 4.67 0.29 -6.58
N VAL A 151 4.04 0.98 -7.52
CA VAL A 151 3.87 2.44 -7.46
C VAL A 151 2.41 2.79 -7.18
N TYR A 152 2.18 3.60 -6.17
CA TYR A 152 0.90 4.18 -5.80
C TYR A 152 0.91 5.67 -6.15
N SER A 153 0.02 6.09 -7.03
CA SER A 153 -0.05 7.47 -7.54
C SER A 153 -1.21 8.24 -6.93
N GLY A 154 -0.97 9.52 -6.57
CA GLY A 154 -2.02 10.41 -6.09
C GLY A 154 -2.58 10.02 -4.71
N ILE A 155 -1.72 9.61 -3.78
CA ILE A 155 -2.12 9.14 -2.44
C ILE A 155 -2.58 10.26 -1.49
N SER A 156 -2.43 11.54 -1.87
CA SER A 156 -2.78 12.68 -1.01
C SER A 156 -4.24 12.71 -0.55
N GLU A 157 -5.11 11.92 -1.17
CA GLU A 157 -6.54 11.86 -0.90
C GLU A 157 -6.98 10.58 -0.16
N LEU A 158 -6.04 9.68 0.20
CA LEU A 158 -6.37 8.33 0.67
C LEU A 158 -5.71 8.02 2.03
N HIS A 159 -6.22 8.59 3.12
CA HIS A 159 -5.69 8.40 4.48
C HIS A 159 -5.59 6.91 4.90
N GLY A 160 -6.54 6.08 4.51
CA GLY A 160 -6.51 4.64 4.82
C GLY A 160 -5.37 3.88 4.16
N LEU A 161 -4.87 4.35 3.01
CA LEU A 161 -3.75 3.72 2.32
C LEU A 161 -2.43 3.91 3.07
N ASP A 162 -2.21 5.06 3.70
CA ASP A 162 -1.00 5.30 4.49
C ASP A 162 -0.88 4.34 5.67
N ASP A 163 -2.00 4.00 6.31
CA ASP A 163 -2.04 3.00 7.39
C ASP A 163 -1.67 1.62 6.84
N GLU A 164 -2.29 1.19 5.75
CA GLU A 164 -1.97 -0.09 5.11
C GLU A 164 -0.50 -0.16 4.68
N LEU A 165 0.01 0.88 4.01
CA LEU A 165 1.39 0.94 3.58
C LEU A 165 2.36 0.87 4.76
N THR A 166 2.07 1.59 5.85
CA THR A 166 2.86 1.53 7.09
C THR A 166 2.82 0.14 7.72
N MET A 167 1.64 -0.45 7.84
CA MET A 167 1.48 -1.79 8.45
C MET A 167 2.19 -2.87 7.64
N THR A 168 2.10 -2.81 6.32
CA THR A 168 2.61 -3.83 5.39
C THR A 168 4.05 -3.62 4.93
N SER A 169 4.74 -2.60 5.44
CA SER A 169 6.14 -2.33 5.13
C SER A 169 7.03 -2.55 6.36
N ASN A 170 8.26 -3.00 6.15
CA ASN A 170 9.22 -3.29 7.20
C ASN A 170 10.14 -2.09 7.51
N VAL A 171 10.45 -1.31 6.49
CA VAL A 171 11.39 -0.17 6.55
C VAL A 171 10.81 1.02 5.81
N LEU A 172 11.01 2.22 6.33
CA LEU A 172 10.81 3.47 5.58
C LEU A 172 12.16 3.96 5.04
N LEU A 173 12.22 4.20 3.73
CA LEU A 173 13.37 4.85 3.09
C LEU A 173 13.08 6.32 2.87
N ASP A 174 13.68 7.16 3.71
CA ASP A 174 13.58 8.61 3.62
C ASP A 174 14.76 9.17 2.79
N ILE A 175 14.76 8.84 1.50
CA ILE A 175 15.83 9.13 0.54
C ILE A 175 15.45 10.16 -0.52
N ASN A 176 14.29 10.78 -0.41
CA ASN A 176 13.83 11.78 -1.38
C ASN A 176 14.02 13.21 -0.87
N PRO A 177 14.42 14.16 -1.74
CA PRO A 177 14.69 15.55 -1.37
C PRO A 177 13.41 16.42 -1.24
N GLY A 178 12.24 15.85 -1.53
CA GLY A 178 11.00 16.61 -1.55
C GLY A 178 10.42 16.89 -0.17
N GLU A 179 9.26 17.54 -0.17
CA GLU A 179 8.50 17.79 1.04
C GLU A 179 8.15 16.47 1.74
N LYS A 180 8.52 16.39 3.00
CA LYS A 180 8.31 15.18 3.81
C LYS A 180 6.93 15.18 4.43
N THR A 181 6.30 14.02 4.42
CA THR A 181 5.07 13.83 5.18
C THR A 181 5.44 13.45 6.60
N ILE A 182 5.40 14.41 7.51
CA ILE A 182 5.68 14.21 8.94
C ILE A 182 4.84 13.06 9.48
N GLU A 183 3.59 12.96 9.05
CA GLU A 183 2.67 11.90 9.46
C GLU A 183 3.20 10.47 9.19
N ILE A 184 3.84 10.22 8.05
CA ILE A 184 4.37 8.88 7.75
C ILE A 184 5.61 8.55 8.61
N LEU A 185 6.45 9.55 8.89
CA LEU A 185 7.58 9.42 9.80
C LEU A 185 7.11 9.11 11.22
N ASP A 186 6.10 9.83 11.71
CA ASP A 186 5.48 9.59 13.01
C ASP A 186 4.89 8.19 13.13
N ARG A 187 4.20 7.72 12.09
CA ARG A 187 3.63 6.37 12.06
C ARG A 187 4.69 5.29 12.17
N PHE A 188 5.79 5.41 11.41
CA PHE A 188 6.91 4.46 11.47
C PHE A 188 7.61 4.50 12.83
N SER A 189 7.83 5.67 13.41
CA SER A 189 8.42 5.83 14.73
C SER A 189 7.58 5.19 15.83
N ARG A 190 6.24 5.33 15.76
CA ARG A 190 5.32 4.69 16.72
C ARG A 190 5.24 3.17 16.55
N ALA A 191 5.47 2.67 15.35
CA ALA A 191 5.42 1.25 15.02
C ALA A 191 6.75 0.51 15.27
N PRO A 192 7.70 1.02 16.03
CA PRO A 192 9.14 0.81 16.14
C PRO A 192 9.81 0.16 14.91
N LYS A 193 9.50 0.70 13.75
CA LYS A 193 10.07 0.24 12.47
C LYS A 193 11.25 1.12 12.06
N PRO A 194 12.30 0.54 11.45
CA PRO A 194 13.47 1.31 11.01
C PRO A 194 13.12 2.39 9.98
N ILE A 195 13.74 3.56 10.15
CA ILE A 195 13.73 4.65 9.18
C ILE A 195 15.18 4.87 8.74
N LEU A 196 15.46 4.62 7.46
CA LEU A 196 16.78 4.80 6.86
C LEU A 196 16.76 6.04 5.98
N ALA A 197 17.72 6.94 6.14
CA ALA A 197 17.73 8.22 5.43
C ALA A 197 19.13 8.64 4.97
N PHE A 198 19.19 9.46 3.93
CA PHE A 198 20.41 10.16 3.61
C PHE A 198 20.64 11.34 4.57
N GLN A 199 21.90 11.57 4.97
CA GLN A 199 22.27 12.58 5.98
C GLN A 199 21.83 13.99 5.62
N ASP A 200 21.91 14.34 4.34
CA ASP A 200 21.52 15.63 3.80
C ASP A 200 20.01 15.84 3.68
N LEU A 201 19.22 14.77 3.89
CA LEU A 201 17.77 14.76 3.79
C LEU A 201 17.08 14.48 5.13
N LYS A 202 17.85 14.38 6.22
CA LYS A 202 17.33 13.98 7.53
C LYS A 202 16.20 14.89 8.04
N SER A 203 15.18 14.29 8.60
CA SER A 203 14.26 14.92 9.55
C SER A 203 14.80 14.68 10.96
N THR A 204 15.07 15.71 11.74
CA THR A 204 15.88 15.63 12.97
C THR A 204 15.21 14.92 14.16
N GLU A 205 13.95 14.53 14.06
CA GLU A 205 13.13 14.15 15.23
C GLU A 205 12.74 12.67 15.32
N HIS A 206 13.11 11.82 14.35
CA HIS A 206 12.47 10.50 14.18
C HIS A 206 13.40 9.28 14.33
N GLY A 207 14.57 9.42 14.99
CA GLY A 207 15.44 8.26 15.27
C GLY A 207 15.97 7.55 14.01
N GLN A 208 16.23 8.31 12.96
CA GLN A 208 16.67 7.79 11.67
C GLN A 208 18.11 7.26 11.74
N ARG A 209 18.38 6.15 11.03
CA ARG A 209 19.74 5.73 10.69
C ARG A 209 20.18 6.50 9.45
N LEU A 210 21.32 7.19 9.54
CA LEU A 210 21.77 8.14 8.54
C LEU A 210 22.96 7.62 7.76
N PHE A 211 22.90 7.76 6.43
CA PHE A 211 23.93 7.34 5.50
C PHE A 211 24.35 8.51 4.60
N ALA A 212 25.63 8.55 4.21
CA ALA A 212 26.06 9.47 3.18
C ALA A 212 25.43 9.06 1.83
N ARG A 213 24.98 10.04 1.04
CA ARG A 213 24.31 9.75 -0.23
C ARG A 213 25.23 9.02 -1.21
N GLU A 214 26.49 9.36 -1.20
CA GLU A 214 27.54 8.74 -2.02
C GLU A 214 27.73 7.26 -1.66
N ASN A 215 27.42 6.89 -0.42
CA ASN A 215 27.55 5.53 0.12
C ASN A 215 26.22 4.79 0.13
N TRP A 216 25.37 4.99 -0.87
CA TRP A 216 24.06 4.33 -0.95
C TRP A 216 24.16 2.78 -0.82
N GLN A 217 25.31 2.18 -1.19
CA GLN A 217 25.58 0.75 -1.03
C GLN A 217 25.61 0.32 0.45
N GLU A 218 26.07 1.18 1.36
CA GLU A 218 26.05 0.90 2.81
C GLU A 218 24.60 0.85 3.30
N LEU A 219 23.75 1.80 2.85
CA LEU A 219 22.32 1.79 3.16
C LEU A 219 21.66 0.52 2.59
N ALA A 220 21.98 0.12 1.36
CA ALA A 220 21.48 -1.12 0.77
C ALA A 220 21.91 -2.35 1.59
N GLY A 221 23.16 -2.36 2.07
CA GLY A 221 23.68 -3.41 2.95
C GLY A 221 22.93 -3.48 4.29
N ASP A 222 22.55 -2.34 4.85
CA ASP A 222 21.78 -2.28 6.09
C ASP A 222 20.35 -2.80 5.91
N ILE A 223 19.70 -2.47 4.79
CA ILE A 223 18.40 -3.07 4.42
C ILE A 223 18.50 -4.61 4.40
N ASP A 224 19.54 -5.15 3.80
CA ASP A 224 19.72 -6.60 3.69
C ASP A 224 20.00 -7.25 5.06
N LYS A 225 20.73 -6.56 5.96
CA LYS A 225 20.93 -7.03 7.35
C LYS A 225 19.61 -7.07 8.11
N ILE A 226 18.82 -5.98 8.07
CA ILE A 226 17.50 -5.92 8.71
C ILE A 226 16.61 -7.04 8.18
N ARG A 227 16.60 -7.26 6.87
CA ARG A 227 15.83 -8.35 6.24
C ARG A 227 16.23 -9.73 6.76
N LYS A 228 17.50 -9.93 7.06
CA LYS A 228 18.05 -11.19 7.60
C LYS A 228 17.93 -11.33 9.10
N GLY A 229 17.41 -10.31 9.80
CA GLY A 229 17.35 -10.30 11.27
C GLY A 229 18.73 -10.18 11.93
N GLN A 230 19.67 -9.52 11.27
CA GLN A 230 21.07 -9.33 11.73
C GLN A 230 21.30 -7.92 12.27
N ASP A 231 20.26 -7.32 12.86
CA ASP A 231 20.24 -5.93 13.34
C ASP A 231 20.73 -5.79 14.78
#